data_b9940f4a37553853db182e4583072185
#
_entry.id   b9940f4a37553853db182e4583072185
#
_cell.length_a   1.000
_cell.length_b   1.000
_cell.length_c   1.000
_cell.angle_alpha   90.00
_cell.angle_beta   90.00
_cell.angle_gamma   90.00
#
_symmetry.space_group_name_H-M   'P 1'
#
loop_
_entity.id
_entity.type
_entity.pdbx_description
1 polymer ?
#
loop_
_entity_poly.entity_id
_entity_poly.type
_entity_poly.pdbx_seq_one_letter_code
_entity_poly.pdbx_strand_id
1 'polypeptide(L)'
;MRCVLLPDMAHYTIQDVSRRSGLSEPTLRYYEEVGLVGPVGRDERSGHRRYAEDDLDLLQALACLRAVGMSIEDMRTYQGNRARGRAAAAEQRDLLLRHAARVEEEITAQRARLGYLREKAALWDARERGDAEAEAAATRRSLDAARRLEVLR
;
A
#
# COMPACT_ATOMS: atom_id res chain seq x y z
N MET A 1 -3.45 33.14 -41.08
CA MET A 1 -3.37 32.73 -39.65
C MET A 1 -3.60 31.24 -39.58
N ARG A 2 -2.56 30.46 -39.38
CA ARG A 2 -2.68 29.01 -39.16
C ARG A 2 -3.10 28.81 -37.70
N CYS A 3 -4.30 28.30 -37.50
CA CYS A 3 -4.74 27.77 -36.21
C CYS A 3 -3.82 26.59 -35.87
N VAL A 4 -2.92 26.78 -34.92
CA VAL A 4 -2.14 25.68 -34.35
C VAL A 4 -3.15 24.86 -33.51
N LEU A 5 -3.62 23.76 -34.08
CA LEU A 5 -4.33 22.73 -33.34
C LEU A 5 -3.34 22.22 -32.30
N LEU A 6 -3.58 22.57 -31.01
CA LEU A 6 -2.94 21.93 -29.90
C LEU A 6 -3.23 20.43 -30.01
N PRO A 7 -2.24 19.55 -29.79
CA PRO A 7 -2.51 18.11 -29.81
C PRO A 7 -3.65 17.80 -28.86
N ASP A 8 -4.62 17.02 -29.32
CA ASP A 8 -5.73 16.52 -28.55
C ASP A 8 -5.15 15.76 -27.35
N MET A 9 -5.09 16.44 -26.20
CA MET A 9 -4.58 15.85 -24.96
C MET A 9 -5.50 14.68 -24.63
N ALA A 10 -4.97 13.47 -24.67
CA ALA A 10 -5.73 12.26 -24.35
C ALA A 10 -6.43 12.44 -23.00
N HIS A 11 -7.75 12.36 -23.03
CA HIS A 11 -8.57 12.42 -21.83
C HIS A 11 -9.18 11.04 -21.56
N TYR A 12 -9.16 10.66 -20.30
CA TYR A 12 -9.68 9.37 -19.84
C TYR A 12 -10.97 9.57 -19.07
N THR A 13 -11.90 8.64 -19.25
CA THR A 13 -13.08 8.55 -18.40
C THR A 13 -12.73 7.94 -17.04
N ILE A 14 -13.59 8.10 -16.03
CA ILE A 14 -13.40 7.45 -14.72
C ILE A 14 -13.28 5.91 -14.85
N GLN A 15 -14.00 5.32 -15.81
CA GLN A 15 -13.93 3.88 -16.08
C GLN A 15 -12.58 3.46 -16.67
N ASP A 16 -12.02 4.27 -17.57
CA ASP A 16 -10.70 4.02 -18.14
C ASP A 16 -9.62 4.10 -17.06
N VAL A 17 -9.69 5.11 -16.20
CA VAL A 17 -8.76 5.29 -15.08
C VAL A 17 -8.90 4.16 -14.07
N SER A 18 -10.13 3.76 -13.74
CA SER A 18 -10.37 2.62 -12.85
C SER A 18 -9.70 1.34 -13.37
N ARG A 19 -9.90 1.02 -14.65
CA ARG A 19 -9.28 -0.16 -15.28
C ARG A 19 -7.74 -0.10 -15.30
N ARG A 20 -7.18 1.07 -15.60
CA ARG A 20 -5.72 1.26 -15.75
C ARG A 20 -4.99 1.37 -14.42
N SER A 21 -5.60 1.98 -13.41
CA SER A 21 -5.00 2.16 -12.08
C SER A 21 -5.31 1.02 -11.11
N GLY A 22 -6.35 0.21 -11.37
CA GLY A 22 -6.86 -0.79 -10.44
C GLY A 22 -7.64 -0.20 -9.25
N LEU A 23 -7.85 1.13 -9.21
CA LEU A 23 -8.65 1.80 -8.19
C LEU A 23 -10.13 1.74 -8.58
N SER A 24 -11.02 1.49 -7.62
CA SER A 24 -12.45 1.54 -7.85
C SER A 24 -12.91 2.98 -8.13
N GLU A 25 -14.00 3.15 -8.90
CA GLU A 25 -14.56 4.49 -9.13
C GLU A 25 -14.92 5.25 -7.84
N PRO A 26 -15.49 4.63 -6.79
CA PRO A 26 -15.69 5.29 -5.51
C PRO A 26 -14.37 5.78 -4.88
N THR A 27 -13.28 5.01 -4.99
CA THR A 27 -11.96 5.41 -4.50
C THR A 27 -11.42 6.61 -5.28
N LEU A 28 -11.60 6.65 -6.60
CA LEU A 28 -11.19 7.76 -7.45
C LEU A 28 -11.93 9.06 -7.07
N ARG A 29 -13.24 8.98 -6.84
CA ARG A 29 -14.04 10.11 -6.36
C ARG A 29 -13.61 10.58 -4.98
N TYR A 30 -13.34 9.64 -4.08
CA TYR A 30 -12.83 9.95 -2.74
C TYR A 30 -11.46 10.63 -2.78
N TYR A 31 -10.55 10.21 -3.65
CA TYR A 31 -9.25 10.86 -3.81
C TYR A 31 -9.33 12.29 -4.34
N GLU A 32 -10.30 12.57 -5.22
CA GLU A 32 -10.60 13.94 -5.65
C GLU A 32 -11.19 14.76 -4.48
N GLU A 33 -12.14 14.20 -3.74
CA GLU A 33 -12.80 14.85 -2.61
C GLU A 33 -11.82 15.23 -1.49
N VAL A 34 -10.89 14.34 -1.16
CA VAL A 34 -9.86 14.60 -0.12
C VAL A 34 -8.65 15.38 -0.65
N GLY A 35 -8.65 15.77 -1.92
CA GLY A 35 -7.59 16.58 -2.53
C GLY A 35 -6.27 15.85 -2.77
N LEU A 36 -6.28 14.52 -2.87
CA LEU A 36 -5.13 13.74 -3.31
C LEU A 36 -4.85 13.89 -4.80
N VAL A 37 -5.90 14.06 -5.57
CA VAL A 37 -5.85 14.41 -6.99
C VAL A 37 -6.42 15.80 -7.13
N GLY A 38 -5.78 16.67 -7.94
CA GLY A 38 -6.24 18.03 -8.20
C GLY A 38 -7.64 18.03 -8.82
N PRO A 39 -8.29 19.17 -8.91
CA PRO A 39 -9.64 19.20 -9.48
C PRO A 39 -9.62 18.58 -10.88
N VAL A 40 -10.33 17.46 -11.03
CA VAL A 40 -10.45 16.74 -12.29
C VAL A 40 -11.31 17.55 -13.25
N GLY A 41 -10.85 17.74 -14.48
CA GLY A 41 -11.59 18.41 -15.53
C GLY A 41 -12.94 17.74 -15.76
N ARG A 42 -13.91 18.52 -16.28
CA ARG A 42 -15.23 18.00 -16.66
C ARG A 42 -15.53 18.34 -18.09
N ASP A 43 -16.21 17.43 -18.76
CA ASP A 43 -16.73 17.66 -20.09
C ASP A 43 -17.82 18.75 -20.05
N GLU A 44 -17.71 19.76 -20.88
CA GLU A 44 -18.62 20.91 -20.88
C GLU A 44 -20.07 20.55 -21.23
N ARG A 45 -20.26 19.48 -22.01
CA ARG A 45 -21.60 19.06 -22.46
C ARG A 45 -22.25 18.07 -21.52
N SER A 46 -21.47 17.06 -21.07
CA SER A 46 -22.02 15.95 -20.28
C SER A 46 -21.76 16.11 -18.79
N GLY A 47 -20.86 17.01 -18.37
CA GLY A 47 -20.43 17.14 -16.97
C GLY A 47 -19.61 15.97 -16.43
N HIS A 48 -19.32 14.97 -17.28
CA HIS A 48 -18.52 13.80 -16.86
C HIS A 48 -17.06 14.19 -16.60
N ARG A 49 -16.43 13.47 -15.64
CA ARG A 49 -15.00 13.65 -15.33
C ARG A 49 -14.12 13.30 -16.50
N ARG A 50 -13.14 14.15 -16.75
CA ARG A 50 -12.08 13.98 -17.77
C ARG A 50 -10.73 14.05 -17.09
N TYR A 51 -10.05 12.92 -17.03
CA TYR A 51 -8.72 12.81 -16.45
C TYR A 51 -7.66 13.02 -17.54
N ALA A 52 -6.66 13.82 -17.22
CA ALA A 52 -5.48 13.98 -18.07
C ALA A 52 -4.49 12.82 -17.88
N GLU A 53 -3.48 12.71 -18.74
CA GLU A 53 -2.42 11.70 -18.59
C GLU A 53 -1.70 11.83 -17.25
N ASP A 54 -1.38 13.06 -16.83
CA ASP A 54 -0.73 13.31 -15.54
C ASP A 54 -1.58 12.86 -14.33
N ASP A 55 -2.90 12.96 -14.44
CA ASP A 55 -3.83 12.45 -13.42
C ASP A 55 -3.77 10.92 -13.35
N LEU A 56 -3.73 10.27 -14.52
CA LEU A 56 -3.61 8.80 -14.60
C LEU A 56 -2.29 8.32 -14.00
N ASP A 57 -1.17 8.95 -14.36
CA ASP A 57 0.15 8.63 -13.82
C ASP A 57 0.19 8.77 -12.29
N LEU A 58 -0.37 9.87 -11.77
CA LEU A 58 -0.48 10.08 -10.32
C LEU A 58 -1.34 9.00 -9.66
N LEU A 59 -2.51 8.70 -10.24
CA LEU A 59 -3.44 7.71 -9.70
C LEU A 59 -2.86 6.29 -9.70
N GLN A 60 -2.07 5.94 -10.72
CA GLN A 60 -1.33 4.67 -10.74
C GLN A 60 -0.27 4.61 -9.63
N ALA A 61 0.47 5.69 -9.42
CA ALA A 61 1.42 5.77 -8.30
C ALA A 61 0.71 5.65 -6.95
N LEU A 62 -0.42 6.36 -6.75
CA LEU A 62 -1.22 6.28 -5.52
C LEU A 62 -1.81 4.89 -5.31
N ALA A 63 -2.21 4.18 -6.37
CA ALA A 63 -2.65 2.80 -6.27
C ALA A 63 -1.57 1.87 -5.72
N CYS A 64 -0.33 2.01 -6.19
CA CYS A 64 0.83 1.26 -5.68
C CYS A 64 1.11 1.61 -4.21
N LEU A 65 1.09 2.89 -3.85
CA LEU A 65 1.31 3.33 -2.47
C LEU A 65 0.23 2.82 -1.51
N ARG A 66 -1.03 2.80 -1.96
CA ARG A 66 -2.12 2.17 -1.21
C ARG A 66 -1.89 0.68 -1.00
N ALA A 67 -1.45 -0.03 -2.04
CA ALA A 67 -1.20 -1.48 -1.97
C ALA A 67 -0.10 -1.83 -0.96
N VAL A 68 0.87 -0.95 -0.72
CA VAL A 68 1.91 -1.13 0.31
C VAL A 68 1.52 -0.55 1.68
N GLY A 69 0.24 -0.15 1.86
CA GLY A 69 -0.28 0.27 3.16
C GLY A 69 -0.01 1.73 3.52
N MET A 70 0.32 2.60 2.56
CA MET A 70 0.54 4.02 2.83
C MET A 70 -0.77 4.72 3.20
N SER A 71 -0.73 5.57 4.24
CA SER A 71 -1.88 6.36 4.68
C SER A 71 -2.23 7.49 3.70
N ILE A 72 -3.45 8.01 3.77
CA ILE A 72 -3.88 9.16 2.97
C ILE A 72 -2.99 10.39 3.24
N GLU A 73 -2.59 10.60 4.49
CA GLU A 73 -1.71 11.71 4.88
C GLU A 73 -0.32 11.58 4.26
N ASP A 74 0.26 10.39 4.32
CA ASP A 74 1.55 10.12 3.68
C ASP A 74 1.48 10.19 2.15
N MET A 75 0.34 9.77 1.55
CA MET A 75 0.11 9.96 0.11
C MET A 75 0.01 11.44 -0.28
N ARG A 76 -0.57 12.31 0.57
CA ARG A 76 -0.55 13.77 0.35
C ARG A 76 0.87 14.33 0.40
N THR A 77 1.66 13.87 1.36
CA THR A 77 3.08 14.24 1.46
C THR A 77 3.83 13.79 0.22
N TYR A 78 3.60 12.56 -0.25
CA TYR A 78 4.17 12.03 -1.48
C TYR A 78 3.84 12.92 -2.69
N GLN A 79 2.57 13.29 -2.85
CA GLN A 79 2.12 14.13 -3.94
C GLN A 79 2.74 15.54 -3.88
N GLY A 80 2.78 16.15 -2.70
CA GLY A 80 3.41 17.45 -2.51
C GLY A 80 4.90 17.45 -2.85
N ASN A 81 5.61 16.41 -2.44
CA ASN A 81 7.02 16.23 -2.79
C ASN A 81 7.20 16.01 -4.31
N ARG A 82 6.33 15.21 -4.94
CA ARG A 82 6.33 15.01 -6.40
C ARG A 82 6.19 16.34 -7.16
N ALA A 83 5.28 17.20 -6.72
CA ALA A 83 5.07 18.51 -7.34
C ALA A 83 6.32 19.43 -7.24
N ARG A 84 7.11 19.30 -6.15
CA ARG A 84 8.37 20.03 -5.97
C ARG A 84 9.55 19.43 -6.76
N GLY A 85 9.39 18.22 -7.31
CA GLY A 85 10.37 17.55 -8.14
C GLY A 85 11.71 17.31 -7.42
N ARG A 86 12.83 17.62 -8.10
CA ARG A 86 14.18 17.38 -7.56
C ARG A 86 14.46 18.08 -6.23
N ALA A 87 13.83 19.22 -5.97
CA ALA A 87 14.00 19.96 -4.74
C ALA A 87 13.53 19.17 -3.49
N ALA A 88 12.59 18.22 -3.68
CA ALA A 88 12.07 17.38 -2.60
C ALA A 88 12.54 15.91 -2.69
N ALA A 89 13.57 15.61 -3.49
CA ALA A 89 14.00 14.23 -3.72
C ALA A 89 14.45 13.51 -2.44
N ALA A 90 15.11 14.23 -1.53
CA ALA A 90 15.57 13.68 -0.25
C ALA A 90 14.38 13.35 0.66
N GLU A 91 13.43 14.28 0.81
CA GLU A 91 12.21 14.10 1.62
C GLU A 91 11.36 12.97 1.06
N GLN A 92 11.27 12.84 -0.26
CA GLN A 92 10.53 11.76 -0.91
C GLN A 92 11.16 10.39 -0.64
N ARG A 93 12.49 10.30 -0.79
CA ARG A 93 13.24 9.08 -0.44
C ARG A 93 13.01 8.70 1.02
N ASP A 94 13.14 9.65 1.93
CA ASP A 94 13.04 9.41 3.36
C ASP A 94 11.61 8.99 3.78
N LEU A 95 10.57 9.54 3.14
CA LEU A 95 9.20 9.09 3.30
C LEU A 95 9.06 7.60 2.93
N LEU A 96 9.56 7.21 1.78
CA LEU A 96 9.48 5.83 1.29
C LEU A 96 10.30 4.86 2.16
N LEU A 97 11.49 5.26 2.63
CA LEU A 97 12.31 4.45 3.51
C LEU A 97 11.67 4.23 4.89
N ARG A 98 10.96 5.24 5.44
CA ARG A 98 10.18 5.05 6.67
C ARG A 98 9.07 4.02 6.50
N HIS A 99 8.41 3.99 5.35
CA HIS A 99 7.42 2.96 5.04
C HIS A 99 8.06 1.59 4.89
N ALA A 100 9.20 1.48 4.21
CA ALA A 100 9.94 0.23 4.10
C ALA A 100 10.31 -0.33 5.49
N ALA A 101 10.78 0.52 6.40
CA ALA A 101 11.10 0.11 7.77
C ALA A 101 9.86 -0.45 8.52
N ARG A 102 8.69 0.18 8.39
CA ARG A 102 7.44 -0.35 8.97
C ARG A 102 7.08 -1.73 8.42
N VAL A 103 7.21 -1.91 7.11
CA VAL A 103 6.96 -3.22 6.48
C VAL A 103 7.94 -4.28 7.01
N GLU A 104 9.21 -3.95 7.22
CA GLU A 104 10.20 -4.85 7.83
C GLU A 104 9.82 -5.24 9.27
N GLU A 105 9.33 -4.28 10.07
CA GLU A 105 8.80 -4.57 11.42
C GLU A 105 7.58 -5.50 11.36
N GLU A 106 6.64 -5.27 10.43
CA GLU A 106 5.49 -6.13 10.21
C GLU A 106 5.90 -7.56 9.80
N ILE A 107 6.86 -7.70 8.89
CA ILE A 107 7.42 -8.99 8.48
C ILE A 107 8.01 -9.71 9.68
N THR A 108 8.74 -9.01 10.52
CA THR A 108 9.35 -9.57 11.73
C THR A 108 8.28 -10.07 12.71
N ALA A 109 7.23 -9.28 12.94
CA ALA A 109 6.10 -9.68 13.77
C ALA A 109 5.35 -10.90 13.19
N GLN A 110 5.12 -10.92 11.88
CA GLN A 110 4.48 -12.06 11.22
C GLN A 110 5.32 -13.33 11.28
N ARG A 111 6.64 -13.22 11.14
CA ARG A 111 7.55 -14.37 11.31
C ARG A 111 7.49 -14.94 12.73
N ALA A 112 7.41 -14.09 13.75
CA ALA A 112 7.26 -14.53 15.13
C ALA A 112 5.93 -15.30 15.34
N ARG A 113 4.83 -14.78 14.81
CA ARG A 113 3.51 -15.44 14.83
C ARG A 113 3.54 -16.80 14.14
N LEU A 114 4.13 -16.85 12.95
CA LEU A 114 4.28 -18.10 12.20
C LEU A 114 5.13 -19.12 12.94
N GLY A 115 6.23 -18.69 13.56
CA GLY A 115 7.10 -19.54 14.38
C GLY A 115 6.34 -20.17 15.54
N TYR A 116 5.56 -19.38 16.27
CA TYR A 116 4.73 -19.89 17.38
C TYR A 116 3.72 -20.95 16.92
N LEU A 117 3.01 -20.71 15.82
CA LEU A 117 2.04 -21.65 15.29
C LEU A 117 2.69 -22.98 14.86
N ARG A 118 3.88 -22.93 14.27
CA ARG A 118 4.63 -24.13 13.88
C ARG A 118 5.09 -24.94 15.07
N GLU A 119 5.57 -24.29 16.13
CA GLU A 119 5.96 -25.01 17.35
C GLU A 119 4.76 -25.60 18.08
N LYS A 120 3.61 -24.93 18.07
CA LYS A 120 2.35 -25.52 18.57
C LYS A 120 1.90 -26.72 17.75
N ALA A 121 1.98 -26.67 16.44
CA ALA A 121 1.66 -27.81 15.58
C ALA A 121 2.60 -29.00 15.87
N ALA A 122 3.90 -28.77 16.01
CA ALA A 122 4.88 -29.80 16.35
C ALA A 122 4.62 -30.45 17.70
N LEU A 123 4.13 -29.68 18.68
CA LEU A 123 3.70 -30.20 19.99
C LEU A 123 2.54 -31.22 19.84
N TRP A 124 1.52 -30.87 19.08
CA TRP A 124 0.36 -31.74 18.89
C TRP A 124 0.70 -32.98 18.05
N ASP A 125 1.58 -32.85 17.06
CA ASP A 125 2.10 -33.97 16.28
C ASP A 125 2.90 -34.96 17.16
N ALA A 126 3.74 -34.46 18.07
CA ALA A 126 4.45 -35.31 19.02
C ALA A 126 3.48 -36.06 19.96
N ARG A 127 2.41 -35.41 20.41
CA ARG A 127 1.36 -36.03 21.23
C ARG A 127 0.63 -37.14 20.49
N GLU A 128 0.27 -36.89 19.22
CA GLU A 128 -0.40 -37.91 18.38
C GLU A 128 0.47 -39.16 18.21
N ARG A 129 1.80 -38.99 18.08
CA ARG A 129 2.75 -40.12 18.00
C ARG A 129 3.10 -40.78 19.34
N GLY A 130 2.70 -40.18 20.46
CA GLY A 130 3.10 -40.63 21.81
C GLY A 130 4.57 -40.42 22.13
N ASP A 131 5.24 -39.46 21.45
CA ASP A 131 6.68 -39.16 21.58
C ASP A 131 6.87 -38.11 22.71
N ALA A 132 7.07 -38.58 23.93
CA ALA A 132 7.21 -37.74 25.11
C ALA A 132 8.45 -36.81 25.07
N GLU A 133 9.53 -37.24 24.45
CA GLU A 133 10.75 -36.43 24.32
C GLU A 133 10.53 -35.27 23.32
N ALA A 134 9.98 -35.58 22.16
CA ALA A 134 9.59 -34.56 21.18
C ALA A 134 8.54 -33.59 21.71
N GLU A 135 7.57 -34.09 22.51
CA GLU A 135 6.56 -33.25 23.16
C GLU A 135 7.19 -32.23 24.11
N ALA A 136 8.07 -32.69 25.00
CA ALA A 136 8.79 -31.82 25.93
C ALA A 136 9.66 -30.79 25.22
N ALA A 137 10.34 -31.18 24.15
CA ALA A 137 11.14 -30.28 23.33
C ALA A 137 10.29 -29.21 22.62
N ALA A 138 9.17 -29.62 22.01
CA ALA A 138 8.23 -28.70 21.33
C ALA A 138 7.55 -27.75 22.34
N THR A 139 7.26 -28.20 23.55
CA THR A 139 6.73 -27.35 24.63
C THR A 139 7.72 -26.23 24.95
N ARG A 140 9.00 -26.54 25.17
CA ARG A 140 10.03 -25.52 25.43
C ARG A 140 10.13 -24.52 24.27
N ARG A 141 10.23 -24.99 23.03
CA ARG A 141 10.31 -24.11 21.85
C ARG A 141 9.07 -23.24 21.69
N SER A 142 7.87 -23.77 21.99
CA SER A 142 6.64 -22.97 21.92
C SER A 142 6.58 -21.88 22.98
N LEU A 143 7.13 -22.11 24.18
CA LEU A 143 7.27 -21.07 25.21
C LEU A 143 8.27 -19.97 24.80
N ASP A 144 9.39 -20.35 24.21
CA ASP A 144 10.38 -19.38 23.70
C ASP A 144 9.81 -18.57 22.54
N ALA A 145 9.03 -19.20 21.64
CA ALA A 145 8.32 -18.51 20.58
C ALA A 145 7.25 -17.56 21.12
N ALA A 146 6.52 -17.95 22.18
CA ALA A 146 5.52 -17.10 22.82
C ALA A 146 6.12 -15.83 23.45
N ARG A 147 7.33 -15.92 24.01
CA ARG A 147 8.05 -14.73 24.52
C ARG A 147 8.38 -13.72 23.42
N ARG A 148 8.65 -14.19 22.20
CA ARG A 148 8.90 -13.31 21.03
C ARG A 148 7.63 -12.61 20.53
N LEU A 149 6.44 -13.09 20.91
CA LEU A 149 5.17 -12.41 20.62
C LEU A 149 4.88 -11.25 21.58
N GLU A 150 5.75 -10.99 22.56
CA GLU A 150 5.57 -9.98 23.62
C GLU A 150 4.27 -10.14 24.44
N VAL A 151 3.61 -11.28 24.34
CA VAL A 151 2.34 -11.58 25.02
C VAL A 151 2.59 -12.09 26.45
N LEU A 152 3.73 -12.75 26.66
CA LEU A 152 4.18 -13.26 27.96
C LEU A 152 5.35 -12.41 28.44
N ARG A 153 5.09 -11.38 29.21
CA ARG A 153 6.08 -10.58 29.94
C ARG A 153 6.19 -11.05 31.39
#